data_ffc943dac7f6f38bcfc28422196b5e16
#
_entry.id   ffc943dac7f6f38bcfc28422196b5e16
#
_cell.length_a   1.000
_cell.length_b   1.000
_cell.length_c   1.000
_cell.angle_alpha   90.00
_cell.angle_beta   90.00
_cell.angle_gamma   90.00
#
_symmetry.space_group_name_H-M   'P 1'
#
loop_
_entity.id
_entity.type
_entity.pdbx_description
1 polymer ?
#
loop_
_entity_poly.entity_id
_entity_poly.type
_entity_poly.pdbx_seq_one_letter_code
_entity_poly.pdbx_strand_id
1 'polypeptide(L)'
;MSENQNKAVLTKELLNRKTLEQGLTEEQAAQSKQQYGTNALAKKEAESLWSMFIGAFNDIWIKVLCLALVLKIVLAILGVIVPALGGENDVIEIISIVIAIALATGFSTLSEYRNTSRSEALQEEYNKTYAKVFRNGKLVKILTSDIVKGDTILIQAGDKVPVDGLLFKGNVKVSQAALNGESRDESKTAADS
;
A
#
# COMPACT_ATOMS: atom_id res chain seq x y z
N MET A 1 17.09 18.28 21.13
CA MET A 1 18.06 17.23 20.72
C MET A 1 17.54 16.67 19.40
N SER A 2 18.32 16.81 18.32
CA SER A 2 17.83 16.55 16.97
C SER A 2 17.63 15.05 16.72
N GLU A 3 16.64 14.73 15.89
CA GLU A 3 16.27 13.38 15.42
C GLU A 3 17.48 12.59 14.88
N ASN A 4 18.49 13.28 14.34
CA ASN A 4 19.75 12.73 13.88
C ASN A 4 20.66 12.23 15.01
N GLN A 5 20.65 12.85 16.20
CA GLN A 5 21.44 12.38 17.33
C GLN A 5 20.86 11.11 17.95
N ASN A 6 19.52 11.02 18.02
CA ASN A 6 18.87 9.78 18.48
C ASN A 6 19.08 8.62 17.49
N LYS A 7 19.10 8.89 16.19
CA LYS A 7 19.44 7.88 15.18
C LYS A 7 20.87 7.37 15.32
N ALA A 8 21.83 8.25 15.58
CA ALA A 8 23.24 7.89 15.73
C ALA A 8 23.50 7.09 17.02
N VAL A 9 22.84 7.42 18.13
CA VAL A 9 22.95 6.71 19.41
C VAL A 9 22.32 5.32 19.31
N LEU A 10 21.12 5.20 18.72
CA LEU A 10 20.45 3.92 18.45
C LEU A 10 21.30 3.03 17.52
N THR A 11 21.94 3.60 16.52
CA THR A 11 22.83 2.86 15.61
C THR A 11 24.04 2.30 16.34
N LYS A 12 24.62 3.05 17.29
CA LYS A 12 25.77 2.61 18.09
C LYS A 12 25.43 1.53 19.11
N GLU A 13 24.26 1.59 19.75
CA GLU A 13 23.77 0.55 20.65
C GLU A 13 23.40 -0.75 19.94
N LEU A 14 22.85 -0.66 18.74
CA LEU A 14 22.52 -1.82 17.90
C LEU A 14 23.75 -2.50 17.29
N LEU A 15 24.90 -1.82 17.23
CA LEU A 15 26.16 -2.32 16.66
C LEU A 15 27.03 -3.11 17.64
N ASN A 16 26.56 -3.45 18.84
CA ASN A 16 27.31 -4.38 19.69
C ASN A 16 27.17 -5.80 19.10
N ARG A 17 28.20 -6.22 18.33
CA ARG A 17 28.22 -7.45 17.51
C ARG A 17 27.71 -8.72 18.24
N LYS A 18 28.07 -8.88 19.53
CA LYS A 18 27.61 -10.03 20.33
C LYS A 18 26.09 -10.02 20.55
N THR A 19 25.52 -8.86 20.80
CA THR A 19 24.07 -8.70 20.98
C THR A 19 23.31 -8.94 19.67
N LEU A 20 23.89 -8.50 18.53
CA LEU A 20 23.30 -8.72 17.21
C LEU A 20 23.30 -10.20 16.81
N GLU A 21 24.34 -10.96 17.12
CA GLU A 21 24.40 -12.40 16.83
C GLU A 21 23.47 -13.21 17.73
N GLN A 22 23.16 -12.75 18.95
CA GLN A 22 22.19 -13.38 19.85
C GLN A 22 20.74 -12.99 19.52
N GLY A 23 20.55 -11.83 18.86
CA GLY A 23 19.23 -11.25 18.62
C GLY A 23 18.56 -10.75 19.90
N LEU A 24 17.30 -10.33 19.78
CA LEU A 24 16.51 -9.85 20.90
C LEU A 24 16.08 -11.00 21.82
N THR A 25 15.94 -10.71 23.12
CA THR A 25 15.17 -11.59 24.02
C THR A 25 13.67 -11.43 23.75
N GLU A 26 12.87 -12.40 24.20
CA GLU A 26 11.39 -12.31 24.07
C GLU A 26 10.84 -11.05 24.74
N GLU A 27 11.41 -10.65 25.90
CA GLU A 27 11.01 -9.44 26.61
C GLU A 27 11.36 -8.18 25.83
N GLN A 28 12.56 -8.12 25.25
CA GLN A 28 12.98 -7.00 24.40
C GLN A 28 12.14 -6.91 23.11
N ALA A 29 11.81 -8.06 22.52
CA ALA A 29 10.92 -8.11 21.35
C ALA A 29 9.52 -7.61 21.71
N ALA A 30 8.98 -8.01 22.88
CA ALA A 30 7.68 -7.54 23.36
C ALA A 30 7.69 -6.01 23.63
N GLN A 31 8.75 -5.49 24.25
CA GLN A 31 8.93 -4.05 24.46
C GLN A 31 9.02 -3.28 23.12
N SER A 32 9.81 -3.80 22.19
CA SER A 32 9.93 -3.20 20.85
C SER A 32 8.58 -3.20 20.12
N LYS A 33 7.82 -4.28 20.24
CA LYS A 33 6.46 -4.38 19.69
C LYS A 33 5.52 -3.32 20.25
N GLN A 34 5.57 -3.08 21.55
CA GLN A 34 4.75 -2.04 22.21
C GLN A 34 5.16 -0.62 21.80
N GLN A 35 6.46 -0.38 21.66
CA GLN A 35 6.99 0.95 21.39
C GLN A 35 6.93 1.34 19.91
N TYR A 36 7.21 0.43 19.01
CA TYR A 36 7.39 0.70 17.59
C TYR A 36 6.39 -0.03 16.68
N GLY A 37 5.58 -0.93 17.24
CA GLY A 37 4.70 -1.79 16.47
C GLY A 37 5.43 -2.98 15.84
N THR A 38 4.79 -3.59 14.86
CA THR A 38 5.30 -4.72 14.08
C THR A 38 5.41 -4.35 12.61
N ASN A 39 6.07 -5.22 11.82
CA ASN A 39 6.18 -5.06 10.36
C ASN A 39 4.88 -5.45 9.60
N ALA A 40 3.77 -5.57 10.29
CA ALA A 40 2.51 -5.85 9.62
C ALA A 40 2.12 -4.67 8.72
N LEU A 41 1.86 -4.95 7.44
CA LEU A 41 1.26 -3.96 6.56
C LEU A 41 -0.13 -3.62 7.11
N ALA A 42 -0.37 -2.33 7.30
CA ALA A 42 -1.64 -1.85 7.83
C ALA A 42 -2.78 -2.33 6.92
N LYS A 43 -3.72 -3.07 7.51
CA LYS A 43 -4.93 -3.46 6.81
C LYS A 43 -5.71 -2.16 6.54
N LYS A 44 -5.86 -1.79 5.27
CA LYS A 44 -6.83 -0.75 4.93
C LYS A 44 -8.21 -1.25 5.35
N GLU A 45 -8.96 -0.43 6.07
CA GLU A 45 -10.37 -0.75 6.32
C GLU A 45 -11.06 -0.96 4.97
N ALA A 46 -11.79 -2.08 4.85
CA ALA A 46 -12.51 -2.39 3.63
C ALA A 46 -13.50 -1.25 3.33
N GLU A 47 -13.26 -0.53 2.25
CA GLU A 47 -14.16 0.53 1.83
C GLU A 47 -15.51 -0.08 1.44
N SER A 48 -16.58 0.50 1.94
CA SER A 48 -17.93 0.11 1.57
C SER A 48 -18.16 0.33 0.07
N LEU A 49 -18.91 -0.57 -0.59
CA LEU A 49 -19.34 -0.37 -1.99
C LEU A 49 -20.03 0.98 -2.21
N TRP A 50 -20.76 1.48 -1.20
CA TRP A 50 -21.37 2.81 -1.23
C TRP A 50 -20.33 3.93 -1.23
N SER A 51 -19.24 3.80 -0.45
CA SER A 51 -18.14 4.77 -0.47
C SER A 51 -17.47 4.81 -1.82
N MET A 52 -17.18 3.64 -2.40
CA MET A 52 -16.61 3.51 -3.76
C MET A 52 -17.54 4.10 -4.83
N PHE A 53 -18.86 3.82 -4.73
CA PHE A 53 -19.84 4.36 -5.65
C PHE A 53 -19.93 5.88 -5.59
N ILE A 54 -19.95 6.46 -4.39
CA ILE A 54 -19.93 7.92 -4.20
C ILE A 54 -18.57 8.49 -4.67
N GLY A 55 -17.48 7.79 -4.38
CA GLY A 55 -16.12 8.14 -4.82
C GLY A 55 -16.01 8.21 -6.36
N ALA A 56 -16.74 7.36 -7.10
CA ALA A 56 -16.75 7.37 -8.55
C ALA A 56 -17.23 8.71 -9.14
N PHE A 57 -18.09 9.45 -8.43
CA PHE A 57 -18.49 10.79 -8.87
C PHE A 57 -17.37 11.83 -8.75
N ASN A 58 -16.26 11.48 -8.14
CA ASN A 58 -15.08 12.35 -8.12
C ASN A 58 -14.27 12.28 -9.41
N ASP A 59 -14.52 11.28 -10.26
CA ASP A 59 -13.92 11.14 -11.58
C ASP A 59 -14.29 12.34 -12.49
N ILE A 60 -13.30 12.87 -13.20
CA ILE A 60 -13.48 14.05 -14.06
C ILE A 60 -14.47 13.79 -15.19
N TRP A 61 -14.44 12.58 -15.77
CA TRP A 61 -15.32 12.22 -16.87
C TRP A 61 -16.78 12.10 -16.42
N ILE A 62 -17.01 11.54 -15.23
CA ILE A 62 -18.36 11.44 -14.65
C ILE A 62 -18.88 12.84 -14.30
N LYS A 63 -18.02 13.74 -13.78
CA LYS A 63 -18.38 15.14 -13.55
C LYS A 63 -18.81 15.85 -14.84
N VAL A 64 -18.09 15.61 -15.94
CA VAL A 64 -18.46 16.19 -17.26
C VAL A 64 -19.81 15.67 -17.72
N LEU A 65 -20.09 14.36 -17.58
CA LEU A 65 -21.40 13.79 -17.91
C LEU A 65 -22.52 14.37 -17.03
N CYS A 66 -22.28 14.53 -15.74
CA CYS A 66 -23.23 15.18 -14.81
C CYS A 66 -23.51 16.63 -15.21
N LEU A 67 -22.46 17.37 -15.58
CA LEU A 67 -22.63 18.76 -16.07
C LEU A 67 -23.45 18.79 -17.36
N ALA A 68 -23.17 17.88 -18.29
CA ALA A 68 -23.94 17.76 -19.54
C ALA A 68 -25.42 17.44 -19.28
N LEU A 69 -25.70 16.55 -18.30
CA LEU A 69 -27.05 16.20 -17.89
C LEU A 69 -27.78 17.43 -17.33
N VAL A 70 -27.14 18.18 -16.41
CA VAL A 70 -27.73 19.40 -15.84
C VAL A 70 -28.01 20.43 -16.92
N LEU A 71 -27.06 20.66 -17.83
CA LEU A 71 -27.24 21.60 -18.96
C LEU A 71 -28.42 21.16 -19.84
N LYS A 72 -28.53 19.87 -20.16
CA LYS A 72 -29.59 19.34 -20.98
C LYS A 72 -30.98 19.49 -20.31
N ILE A 73 -31.06 19.24 -19.02
CA ILE A 73 -32.31 19.45 -18.24
C ILE A 73 -32.71 20.93 -18.28
N VAL A 74 -31.75 21.85 -18.08
CA VAL A 74 -32.00 23.28 -18.13
C VAL A 74 -32.53 23.69 -19.51
N LEU A 75 -31.91 23.20 -20.58
CA LEU A 75 -32.33 23.49 -21.94
C LEU A 75 -33.75 22.91 -22.25
N ALA A 76 -34.04 21.70 -21.78
CA ALA A 76 -35.37 21.09 -21.93
C ALA A 76 -36.44 21.92 -21.21
N ILE A 77 -36.18 22.41 -20.03
CA ILE A 77 -37.12 23.29 -19.28
C ILE A 77 -37.29 24.62 -19.99
N LEU A 78 -36.21 25.22 -20.48
CA LEU A 78 -36.27 26.47 -21.25
C LEU A 78 -37.00 26.29 -22.57
N GLY A 79 -36.89 25.12 -23.21
CA GLY A 79 -37.59 24.76 -24.45
C GLY A 79 -39.11 24.71 -24.30
N VAL A 80 -39.62 24.42 -23.10
CA VAL A 80 -41.04 24.53 -22.80
C VAL A 80 -41.54 25.98 -22.88
N ILE A 81 -40.69 26.94 -22.49
CA ILE A 81 -41.00 28.38 -22.45
C ILE A 81 -40.69 29.02 -23.81
N VAL A 82 -39.58 28.62 -24.44
CA VAL A 82 -39.13 29.11 -25.74
C VAL A 82 -38.91 27.91 -26.66
N PRO A 83 -39.90 27.56 -27.48
CA PRO A 83 -39.89 26.34 -28.33
C PRO A 83 -38.66 26.25 -29.27
N ALA A 84 -38.07 27.38 -29.62
CA ALA A 84 -36.84 27.41 -30.44
C ALA A 84 -35.58 26.82 -29.72
N LEU A 85 -35.62 26.64 -28.40
CA LEU A 85 -34.53 26.07 -27.58
C LEU A 85 -34.76 24.60 -27.20
N GLY A 86 -35.98 24.08 -27.36
CA GLY A 86 -36.34 22.69 -27.08
C GLY A 86 -36.07 21.79 -28.28
N GLY A 87 -35.68 20.54 -28.02
CA GLY A 87 -35.52 19.51 -29.06
C GLY A 87 -36.62 18.46 -29.03
N GLU A 88 -36.96 17.87 -30.20
CA GLU A 88 -38.00 16.83 -30.31
C GLU A 88 -37.67 15.55 -29.50
N ASN A 89 -36.37 15.33 -29.17
CA ASN A 89 -35.90 14.11 -28.52
C ASN A 89 -35.28 14.35 -27.13
N ASP A 90 -35.59 15.47 -26.45
CA ASP A 90 -34.98 15.84 -25.17
C ASP A 90 -35.07 14.73 -24.10
N VAL A 91 -36.19 14.02 -24.02
CA VAL A 91 -36.36 12.92 -23.05
C VAL A 91 -35.46 11.75 -23.36
N ILE A 92 -35.31 11.37 -24.63
CA ILE A 92 -34.45 10.26 -25.05
C ILE A 92 -32.98 10.59 -24.77
N GLU A 93 -32.55 11.84 -25.03
CA GLU A 93 -31.19 12.29 -24.76
C GLU A 93 -30.89 12.31 -23.27
N ILE A 94 -31.81 12.80 -22.42
CA ILE A 94 -31.68 12.78 -20.95
C ILE A 94 -31.54 11.34 -20.46
N ILE A 95 -32.39 10.42 -20.90
CA ILE A 95 -32.34 9.00 -20.52
C ILE A 95 -31.01 8.40 -20.96
N SER A 96 -30.51 8.69 -22.14
CA SER A 96 -29.24 8.19 -22.66
C SER A 96 -28.05 8.65 -21.80
N ILE A 97 -28.05 9.91 -21.37
CA ILE A 97 -26.99 10.44 -20.48
C ILE A 97 -27.08 9.77 -19.10
N VAL A 98 -28.28 9.58 -18.55
CA VAL A 98 -28.46 8.89 -17.26
C VAL A 98 -27.96 7.45 -17.33
N ILE A 99 -28.25 6.73 -18.40
CA ILE A 99 -27.73 5.37 -18.62
C ILE A 99 -26.20 5.39 -18.72
N ALA A 100 -25.63 6.35 -19.46
CA ALA A 100 -24.17 6.49 -19.58
C ALA A 100 -23.50 6.73 -18.22
N ILE A 101 -24.08 7.61 -17.38
CA ILE A 101 -23.59 7.86 -16.03
C ILE A 101 -23.67 6.57 -15.18
N ALA A 102 -24.80 5.86 -15.22
CA ALA A 102 -24.99 4.61 -14.47
C ALA A 102 -23.98 3.53 -14.88
N LEU A 103 -23.73 3.37 -16.16
CA LEU A 103 -22.73 2.42 -16.66
C LEU A 103 -21.31 2.84 -16.28
N ALA A 104 -20.96 4.12 -16.42
CA ALA A 104 -19.64 4.64 -16.08
C ALA A 104 -19.36 4.49 -14.57
N THR A 105 -20.29 4.89 -13.71
CA THR A 105 -20.15 4.74 -12.25
C THR A 105 -20.11 3.29 -11.83
N GLY A 106 -20.96 2.43 -12.40
CA GLY A 106 -20.97 1.00 -12.13
C GLY A 106 -19.65 0.32 -12.51
N PHE A 107 -19.11 0.63 -13.69
CA PHE A 107 -17.82 0.11 -14.13
C PHE A 107 -16.66 0.61 -13.26
N SER A 108 -16.63 1.90 -12.93
CA SER A 108 -15.63 2.50 -12.04
C SER A 108 -15.62 1.82 -10.68
N THR A 109 -16.79 1.71 -10.03
CA THR A 109 -16.97 1.05 -8.74
C THR A 109 -16.51 -0.41 -8.78
N LEU A 110 -16.87 -1.16 -9.81
CA LEU A 110 -16.47 -2.57 -9.95
C LEU A 110 -14.97 -2.72 -10.16
N SER A 111 -14.38 -1.82 -10.95
CA SER A 111 -12.91 -1.78 -11.16
C SER A 111 -12.16 -1.50 -9.87
N GLU A 112 -12.60 -0.51 -9.11
CA GLU A 112 -12.01 -0.13 -7.82
C GLU A 112 -12.14 -1.27 -6.79
N TYR A 113 -13.31 -1.88 -6.69
CA TYR A 113 -13.52 -3.05 -5.82
C TYR A 113 -12.55 -4.20 -6.15
N ARG A 114 -12.39 -4.53 -7.44
CA ARG A 114 -11.45 -5.58 -7.86
C ARG A 114 -9.99 -5.22 -7.54
N ASN A 115 -9.61 -3.96 -7.72
CA ASN A 115 -8.25 -3.49 -7.43
C ASN A 115 -7.95 -3.55 -5.93
N THR A 116 -8.89 -3.10 -5.10
CA THR A 116 -8.76 -3.15 -3.64
C THR A 116 -8.66 -4.59 -3.14
N SER A 117 -9.56 -5.48 -3.61
CA SER A 117 -9.52 -6.90 -3.22
C SER A 117 -8.22 -7.60 -3.61
N ARG A 118 -7.64 -7.28 -4.77
CA ARG A 118 -6.32 -7.82 -5.17
C ARG A 118 -5.19 -7.29 -4.29
N SER A 119 -5.22 -6.00 -3.96
CA SER A 119 -4.23 -5.39 -3.07
C SER A 119 -4.28 -6.00 -1.67
N GLU A 120 -5.48 -6.24 -1.13
CA GLU A 120 -5.68 -6.90 0.17
C GLU A 120 -5.14 -8.34 0.15
N ALA A 121 -5.41 -9.11 -0.90
CA ALA A 121 -4.92 -10.47 -1.03
C ALA A 121 -3.38 -10.52 -1.07
N LEU A 122 -2.73 -9.60 -1.79
CA LEU A 122 -1.27 -9.50 -1.83
C LEU A 122 -0.67 -9.12 -0.46
N GLN A 123 -1.32 -8.21 0.27
CA GLN A 123 -0.90 -7.83 1.63
C GLN A 123 -1.03 -9.00 2.60
N GLU A 124 -2.12 -9.77 2.50
CA GLU A 124 -2.33 -10.95 3.34
C GLU A 124 -1.30 -12.04 3.04
N GLU A 125 -0.98 -12.28 1.77
CA GLU A 125 0.08 -13.20 1.36
C GLU A 125 1.45 -12.76 1.91
N TYR A 126 1.78 -11.47 1.82
CA TYR A 126 3.00 -10.92 2.38
C TYR A 126 3.08 -11.14 3.89
N ASN A 127 2.02 -10.83 4.63
CA ASN A 127 1.96 -11.00 6.07
C ASN A 127 2.07 -12.48 6.52
N LYS A 128 1.72 -13.43 5.65
CA LYS A 128 1.86 -14.89 5.88
C LYS A 128 3.25 -15.43 5.52
N THR A 129 4.13 -14.62 4.94
CA THR A 129 5.51 -15.01 4.63
C THR A 129 6.32 -15.14 5.92
N TYR A 130 7.28 -16.05 5.95
CA TYR A 130 8.13 -16.27 7.11
C TYR A 130 9.52 -15.72 6.90
N ALA A 131 10.10 -15.20 7.99
CA ALA A 131 11.50 -14.80 8.08
C ALA A 131 12.23 -15.60 9.16
N LYS A 132 13.54 -15.76 8.99
CA LYS A 132 14.42 -16.40 9.97
C LYS A 132 15.08 -15.33 10.81
N VAL A 133 14.78 -15.27 12.08
CA VAL A 133 15.33 -14.27 13.01
C VAL A 133 16.11 -14.93 14.15
N PHE A 134 17.13 -14.24 14.66
CA PHE A 134 17.80 -14.65 15.86
C PHE A 134 17.06 -14.07 17.07
N ARG A 135 16.63 -14.94 18.00
CA ARG A 135 16.07 -14.55 19.30
C ARG A 135 16.61 -15.47 20.39
N ASN A 136 17.03 -14.91 21.49
CA ASN A 136 17.68 -15.65 22.60
C ASN A 136 18.85 -16.54 22.13
N GLY A 137 19.64 -16.08 21.17
CA GLY A 137 20.76 -16.84 20.59
C GLY A 137 20.35 -18.02 19.70
N LYS A 138 19.05 -18.19 19.39
CA LYS A 138 18.54 -19.26 18.55
C LYS A 138 17.92 -18.71 17.27
N LEU A 139 18.08 -19.44 16.18
CA LEU A 139 17.41 -19.13 14.93
C LEU A 139 15.96 -19.60 14.98
N VAL A 140 15.01 -18.68 14.89
CA VAL A 140 13.57 -18.95 14.95
C VAL A 140 12.93 -18.49 13.65
N LYS A 141 11.91 -19.21 13.22
CA LYS A 141 11.11 -18.85 12.06
C LYS A 141 9.84 -18.15 12.53
N ILE A 142 9.66 -16.89 12.21
CA ILE A 142 8.49 -16.08 12.57
C ILE A 142 7.81 -15.53 11.33
N LEU A 143 6.56 -15.09 11.46
CA LEU A 143 5.88 -14.38 10.38
C LEU A 143 6.58 -13.05 10.11
N THR A 144 6.66 -12.65 8.85
CA THR A 144 7.22 -11.36 8.45
C THR A 144 6.49 -10.20 9.13
N SER A 145 5.19 -10.34 9.35
CA SER A 145 4.37 -9.38 10.09
C SER A 145 4.75 -9.22 11.57
N ASP A 146 5.38 -10.25 12.18
CA ASP A 146 5.76 -10.24 13.60
C ASP A 146 7.19 -9.76 13.85
N ILE A 147 7.90 -9.38 12.80
CA ILE A 147 9.22 -8.75 12.92
C ILE A 147 9.06 -7.41 13.62
N VAL A 148 9.96 -7.15 14.57
CA VAL A 148 10.00 -5.89 15.31
C VAL A 148 11.32 -5.17 15.08
N LYS A 149 11.35 -3.89 15.39
CA LYS A 149 12.56 -3.10 15.29
C LYS A 149 13.64 -3.64 16.24
N GLY A 150 14.84 -3.91 15.69
CA GLY A 150 15.97 -4.48 16.41
C GLY A 150 16.12 -5.99 16.23
N ASP A 151 15.19 -6.68 15.57
CA ASP A 151 15.35 -8.08 15.19
C ASP A 151 16.55 -8.26 14.25
N THR A 152 17.32 -9.31 14.49
CA THR A 152 18.41 -9.75 13.61
C THR A 152 17.89 -10.85 12.69
N ILE A 153 17.96 -10.60 11.38
CA ILE A 153 17.39 -11.47 10.36
C ILE A 153 18.51 -12.20 9.61
N LEU A 154 18.34 -13.48 9.39
CA LEU A 154 19.20 -14.27 8.51
C LEU A 154 18.59 -14.27 7.10
N ILE A 155 19.37 -13.74 6.14
CA ILE A 155 19.00 -13.74 4.71
C ILE A 155 19.90 -14.71 3.99
N GLN A 156 19.34 -15.58 3.18
CA GLN A 156 20.03 -16.56 2.35
C GLN A 156 19.77 -16.29 0.87
N ALA A 157 20.56 -16.90 0.00
CA ALA A 157 20.34 -16.79 -1.44
C ALA A 157 18.93 -17.29 -1.81
N GLY A 158 18.18 -16.45 -2.55
CA GLY A 158 16.79 -16.72 -2.94
C GLY A 158 15.74 -16.20 -1.96
N ASP A 159 16.13 -15.77 -0.76
CA ASP A 159 15.19 -15.13 0.18
C ASP A 159 14.82 -13.72 -0.31
N LYS A 160 13.56 -13.33 -0.10
CA LYS A 160 13.15 -11.92 -0.24
C LYS A 160 13.54 -11.18 1.03
N VAL A 161 14.07 -9.96 0.88
CA VAL A 161 14.36 -9.08 2.03
C VAL A 161 13.02 -8.62 2.65
N PRO A 162 12.73 -9.02 3.89
CA PRO A 162 11.39 -8.81 4.46
C PRO A 162 11.18 -7.42 5.05
N VAL A 163 12.25 -6.69 5.36
CA VAL A 163 12.22 -5.37 6.02
C VAL A 163 13.43 -4.56 5.62
N ASP A 164 13.35 -3.25 5.79
CA ASP A 164 14.51 -2.37 5.71
C ASP A 164 15.43 -2.59 6.89
N GLY A 165 16.74 -2.60 6.66
CA GLY A 165 17.73 -2.84 7.71
C GLY A 165 19.15 -2.55 7.29
N LEU A 166 20.06 -2.81 8.21
CA LEU A 166 21.50 -2.68 8.01
C LEU A 166 22.14 -4.07 7.92
N LEU A 167 22.98 -4.28 6.91
CA LEU A 167 23.77 -5.49 6.81
C LEU A 167 24.97 -5.35 7.76
N PHE A 168 25.05 -6.18 8.80
CA PHE A 168 26.15 -6.13 9.77
C PHE A 168 27.15 -7.27 9.61
N LYS A 169 26.82 -8.33 8.84
CA LYS A 169 27.71 -9.47 8.59
C LYS A 169 27.45 -10.07 7.20
N GLY A 170 28.53 -10.34 6.49
CA GLY A 170 28.48 -10.97 5.16
C GLY A 170 28.34 -9.98 4.01
N ASN A 171 28.19 -10.54 2.82
CA ASN A 171 27.96 -9.81 1.57
C ASN A 171 26.74 -10.39 0.91
N VAL A 172 25.92 -9.55 0.30
CA VAL A 172 24.72 -9.98 -0.42
C VAL A 172 24.59 -9.22 -1.74
N LYS A 173 24.16 -9.90 -2.79
CA LYS A 173 23.71 -9.28 -4.03
C LYS A 173 22.18 -9.26 -4.02
N VAL A 174 21.62 -8.09 -4.20
CA VAL A 174 20.18 -7.86 -4.14
C VAL A 174 19.70 -7.40 -5.51
N SER A 175 18.74 -8.11 -6.08
CA SER A 175 18.03 -7.67 -7.28
C SER A 175 16.94 -6.67 -6.87
N GLN A 176 16.97 -5.49 -7.46
CA GLN A 176 15.97 -4.45 -7.24
C GLN A 176 15.00 -4.34 -8.43
N ALA A 177 15.04 -5.30 -9.34
CA ALA A 177 14.23 -5.28 -10.57
C ALA A 177 12.73 -5.11 -10.31
N ALA A 178 12.24 -5.65 -9.19
CA ALA A 178 10.83 -5.54 -8.80
C ALA A 178 10.43 -4.13 -8.32
N LEU A 179 11.40 -3.29 -7.91
CA LEU A 179 11.17 -1.96 -7.37
C LEU A 179 11.35 -0.85 -8.42
N ASN A 180 12.44 -0.93 -9.18
CA ASN A 180 12.84 0.13 -10.12
C ASN A 180 12.88 -0.33 -11.59
N GLY A 181 12.59 -1.61 -11.86
CA GLY A 181 12.66 -2.19 -13.21
C GLY A 181 14.08 -2.44 -13.72
N GLU A 182 15.12 -2.13 -12.94
CA GLU A 182 16.51 -2.34 -13.34
C GLU A 182 16.96 -3.78 -13.04
N SER A 183 17.40 -4.47 -14.06
CA SER A 183 17.86 -5.87 -13.97
C SER A 183 19.25 -6.01 -13.33
N ARG A 184 19.85 -4.93 -12.83
CA ARG A 184 21.21 -4.95 -12.30
C ARG A 184 21.17 -5.27 -10.80
N ASP A 185 21.86 -6.36 -10.42
CA ASP A 185 22.03 -6.71 -9.01
C ASP A 185 22.97 -5.72 -8.33
N GLU A 186 22.55 -5.19 -7.17
CA GLU A 186 23.40 -4.37 -6.33
C GLU A 186 24.10 -5.19 -5.24
N SER A 187 25.41 -5.02 -5.13
CA SER A 187 26.19 -5.61 -4.06
C SER A 187 26.11 -4.75 -2.79
N LYS A 188 25.70 -5.35 -1.70
CA LYS A 188 25.71 -4.74 -0.38
C LYS A 188 26.72 -5.46 0.49
N THR A 189 27.58 -4.69 1.18
CA THR A 189 28.59 -5.18 2.11
C THR A 189 28.27 -4.74 3.53
N ALA A 190 28.73 -5.50 4.52
CA ALA A 190 28.56 -5.10 5.91
C ALA A 190 29.19 -3.74 6.19
N ALA A 191 28.58 -2.95 7.08
CA ALA A 191 28.97 -1.56 7.36
C ALA A 191 30.38 -1.38 7.96
N ASP A 192 31.04 -2.47 8.34
CA ASP A 192 32.37 -2.50 8.97
C ASP A 192 33.42 -3.23 8.14
N SER A 193 33.24 -3.41 6.85
CA SER A 193 34.27 -4.00 5.99
C SER A 193 35.02 -2.96 5.20
#